data_500f86c2713a10d68d8ae68f41a7bb85
#
_entry.id   500f86c2713a10d68d8ae68f41a7bb85
#
_cell.length_a   1.000
_cell.length_b   1.000
_cell.length_c   1.000
_cell.angle_alpha   90.00
_cell.angle_beta   90.00
_cell.angle_gamma   90.00
#
_symmetry.space_group_name_H-M   'P 1'
#
loop_
_entity.id
_entity.type
_entity.pdbx_description
1 polymer ?
#
loop_
_entity_poly.entity_id
_entity_poly.type
_entity_poly.pdbx_seq_one_letter_code
_entity_poly.pdbx_strand_id
1 'polypeptide(L)'
;MVKSKNYLVKAQLASVFLIPVTPHIEIFNNLQLDDIPILIFFVLFVFNIFLKNIKKFYSKEITPILLFIFYMFFQNFFINGNLLFSDLIRYIFYLILLITILNLKNSEFLDRFLFMLLIFLSLFSIITYFFKLDFGIDAYNYWKIGFNSNNWIFTEGRINGFQAGGPNAFGAIITCLGLYCIPNLKNNSKDIIIFISLLGCFFTYSRASLIVFVLMLFVYILLVKDYLRIFTIFITLFITMNFGLIDRFTSESETEGVEDRVQMQQASFKDISSRSVQKNIFGYGFENFGIVRNELKPIGKFSDELRPTGPHNSFLFIILSYGFFGLILFLNIFLKEFISFMKLFKENIIKSNYLFLGGFVALSFTGDFIQNHSISVLFFLVFFKLKSEITNE
;
A
#
# COMPACT_ATOMS: atom_id res chain seq x y z
N MET A 1 15.72 -33.52 -8.95
CA MET A 1 14.40 -33.05 -9.42
C MET A 1 13.60 -32.22 -8.38
N VAL A 2 13.68 -32.50 -7.09
CA VAL A 2 12.92 -31.73 -6.04
C VAL A 2 13.44 -30.31 -5.85
N LYS A 3 14.75 -30.02 -6.05
CA LYS A 3 15.31 -28.66 -5.92
C LYS A 3 14.80 -27.70 -7.02
N SER A 4 14.59 -28.15 -8.25
CA SER A 4 14.15 -27.29 -9.35
C SER A 4 12.72 -26.76 -9.20
N LYS A 5 11.84 -27.51 -8.54
CA LYS A 5 10.42 -27.16 -8.36
C LYS A 5 10.20 -25.87 -7.54
N ASN A 6 11.07 -25.55 -6.59
CA ASN A 6 10.96 -24.35 -5.76
C ASN A 6 11.42 -23.07 -6.47
N TYR A 7 12.26 -23.14 -7.52
CA TYR A 7 12.78 -21.95 -8.18
C TYR A 7 11.72 -21.21 -8.99
N LEU A 8 10.82 -21.92 -9.66
CA LEU A 8 9.77 -21.32 -10.47
C LEU A 8 8.72 -20.59 -9.59
N VAL A 9 8.34 -21.18 -8.44
CA VAL A 9 7.46 -20.49 -7.48
C VAL A 9 8.13 -19.26 -6.91
N LYS A 10 9.45 -19.32 -6.62
CA LYS A 10 10.22 -18.16 -6.18
C LYS A 10 10.35 -17.11 -7.27
N ALA A 11 10.58 -17.50 -8.52
CA ALA A 11 10.63 -16.59 -9.66
C ALA A 11 9.28 -15.89 -9.89
N GLN A 12 8.17 -16.62 -9.75
CA GLN A 12 6.83 -16.06 -9.81
C GLN A 12 6.62 -15.00 -8.72
N LEU A 13 7.00 -15.30 -7.47
CA LEU A 13 6.89 -14.32 -6.37
C LEU A 13 7.91 -13.19 -6.52
N ALA A 14 9.08 -13.44 -7.12
CA ALA A 14 10.07 -12.38 -7.39
C ALA A 14 9.52 -11.33 -8.37
N SER A 15 8.67 -11.69 -9.34
CA SER A 15 8.06 -10.70 -10.23
C SER A 15 7.16 -9.71 -9.49
N VAL A 16 6.55 -10.10 -8.36
CA VAL A 16 5.73 -9.22 -7.52
C VAL A 16 6.56 -8.06 -6.95
N PHE A 17 7.83 -8.31 -6.60
CA PHE A 17 8.72 -7.27 -6.06
C PHE A 17 9.19 -6.26 -7.12
N LEU A 18 9.01 -6.56 -8.40
CA LEU A 18 9.27 -5.61 -9.47
C LEU A 18 8.17 -4.55 -9.57
N ILE A 19 6.94 -4.85 -9.13
CA ILE A 19 5.80 -3.93 -9.23
C ILE A 19 6.10 -2.58 -8.54
N PRO A 20 6.58 -2.50 -7.29
CA PRO A 20 6.87 -1.23 -6.64
C PRO A 20 8.05 -0.44 -7.23
N VAL A 21 8.88 -1.05 -8.05
CA VAL A 21 10.06 -0.41 -8.66
C VAL A 21 9.95 -0.23 -10.16
N THR A 22 8.86 -0.71 -10.76
CA THR A 22 8.59 -0.50 -12.18
C THR A 22 7.78 0.79 -12.36
N PRO A 23 8.23 1.72 -13.23
CA PRO A 23 7.53 2.97 -13.49
C PRO A 23 6.13 2.75 -14.04
N HIS A 24 5.17 3.53 -13.55
CA HIS A 24 3.81 3.56 -14.07
C HIS A 24 3.75 4.45 -15.32
N ILE A 25 4.15 3.89 -16.45
CA ILE A 25 4.27 4.56 -17.74
C ILE A 25 3.47 3.78 -18.78
N GLU A 26 2.63 4.47 -19.54
CA GLU A 26 1.93 3.86 -20.66
C GLU A 26 2.92 3.52 -21.79
N ILE A 27 2.94 2.25 -22.21
CA ILE A 27 3.79 1.76 -23.29
C ILE A 27 2.99 1.69 -24.59
N PHE A 28 1.78 1.15 -24.54
CA PHE A 28 0.95 0.90 -25.71
C PHE A 28 -0.51 0.65 -25.33
N ASN A 29 -1.46 1.38 -25.94
CA ASN A 29 -2.91 1.16 -25.84
C ASN A 29 -3.41 0.79 -24.43
N ASN A 30 -3.16 1.62 -23.45
CA ASN A 30 -3.49 1.42 -22.02
C ASN A 30 -2.69 0.32 -21.29
N LEU A 31 -1.71 -0.34 -21.95
CA LEU A 31 -0.76 -1.22 -21.27
C LEU A 31 0.33 -0.38 -20.60
N GLN A 32 0.51 -0.58 -19.32
CA GLN A 32 1.50 0.14 -18.53
C GLN A 32 2.73 -0.72 -18.26
N LEU A 33 3.88 -0.10 -18.02
CA LEU A 33 5.13 -0.83 -17.77
C LEU A 33 5.03 -1.70 -16.52
N ASP A 34 4.32 -1.25 -15.49
CA ASP A 34 4.09 -2.00 -14.25
C ASP A 34 3.07 -3.14 -14.38
N ASP A 35 2.38 -3.26 -15.52
CA ASP A 35 1.59 -4.45 -15.85
C ASP A 35 2.48 -5.64 -16.26
N ILE A 36 3.70 -5.40 -16.75
CA ILE A 36 4.60 -6.46 -17.19
C ILE A 36 4.96 -7.44 -16.07
N PRO A 37 5.36 -7.02 -14.86
CA PRO A 37 5.55 -7.92 -13.73
C PRO A 37 4.32 -8.76 -13.40
N ILE A 38 3.11 -8.20 -13.55
CA ILE A 38 1.85 -8.91 -13.33
C ILE A 38 1.65 -9.99 -14.40
N LEU A 39 1.87 -9.66 -15.66
CA LEU A 39 1.79 -10.64 -16.75
C LEU A 39 2.80 -11.77 -16.55
N ILE A 40 4.04 -11.46 -16.19
CA ILE A 40 5.06 -12.46 -15.86
C ILE A 40 4.57 -13.35 -14.70
N PHE A 41 3.98 -12.78 -13.66
CA PHE A 41 3.42 -13.52 -12.54
C PHE A 41 2.36 -14.52 -12.99
N PHE A 42 1.40 -14.11 -13.85
CA PHE A 42 0.36 -15.00 -14.39
C PHE A 42 0.93 -16.11 -15.25
N VAL A 43 1.86 -15.78 -16.15
CA VAL A 43 2.51 -16.78 -17.01
C VAL A 43 3.24 -17.84 -16.17
N LEU A 44 4.02 -17.40 -15.18
CA LEU A 44 4.73 -18.31 -14.28
C LEU A 44 3.76 -19.13 -13.40
N PHE A 45 2.60 -18.58 -13.03
CA PHE A 45 1.55 -19.32 -12.33
C PHE A 45 1.04 -20.50 -13.17
N VAL A 46 0.72 -20.24 -14.45
CA VAL A 46 0.28 -21.28 -15.39
C VAL A 46 1.35 -22.38 -15.52
N PHE A 47 2.62 -22.01 -15.70
CA PHE A 47 3.72 -22.96 -15.74
C PHE A 47 3.84 -23.77 -14.43
N ASN A 48 3.66 -23.12 -13.28
CA ASN A 48 3.70 -23.80 -11.99
C ASN A 48 2.55 -24.82 -11.81
N ILE A 49 1.38 -24.57 -12.41
CA ILE A 49 0.27 -25.54 -12.45
C ILE A 49 0.67 -26.73 -13.31
N PHE A 50 1.13 -26.51 -14.56
CA PHE A 50 1.53 -27.59 -15.47
C PHE A 50 2.63 -28.48 -14.88
N LEU A 51 3.58 -27.89 -14.18
CA LEU A 51 4.67 -28.62 -13.52
C LEU A 51 4.28 -29.24 -12.18
N LYS A 52 3.00 -29.13 -11.78
CA LYS A 52 2.46 -29.64 -10.50
C LYS A 52 3.21 -29.09 -9.28
N ASN A 53 3.73 -27.87 -9.37
CA ASN A 53 4.35 -27.17 -8.25
C ASN A 53 3.27 -26.63 -7.29
N ILE A 54 2.13 -26.21 -7.81
CA ILE A 54 0.95 -25.78 -7.07
C ILE A 54 0.03 -26.96 -6.89
N LYS A 55 -0.18 -27.36 -5.63
CA LYS A 55 -0.99 -28.53 -5.27
C LYS A 55 -2.24 -28.17 -4.48
N LYS A 56 -2.17 -27.11 -3.69
CA LYS A 56 -3.26 -26.66 -2.84
C LYS A 56 -3.96 -25.49 -3.53
N PHE A 57 -5.08 -25.72 -4.19
CA PHE A 57 -5.91 -24.68 -4.80
C PHE A 57 -7.02 -24.18 -3.88
N TYR A 58 -7.34 -24.93 -2.85
CA TYR A 58 -8.39 -24.60 -1.90
C TYR A 58 -7.89 -24.67 -0.47
N SER A 59 -8.20 -23.65 0.29
CA SER A 59 -8.12 -23.64 1.75
C SER A 59 -9.24 -22.74 2.29
N LYS A 60 -9.61 -22.90 3.55
CA LYS A 60 -10.59 -22.03 4.21
C LYS A 60 -10.20 -20.55 4.17
N GLU A 61 -8.91 -20.27 4.03
CA GLU A 61 -8.36 -18.91 3.96
C GLU A 61 -8.66 -18.19 2.63
N ILE A 62 -8.97 -18.96 1.59
CA ILE A 62 -9.31 -18.44 0.25
C ILE A 62 -10.79 -17.97 0.19
N THR A 63 -11.66 -18.60 0.97
CA THR A 63 -13.11 -18.33 0.92
C THR A 63 -13.49 -16.85 1.06
N PRO A 64 -12.96 -16.07 2.03
CA PRO A 64 -13.33 -14.67 2.16
C PRO A 64 -12.99 -13.83 0.92
N ILE A 65 -11.82 -14.05 0.31
CA ILE A 65 -11.42 -13.32 -0.89
C ILE A 65 -12.25 -13.73 -2.12
N LEU A 66 -12.59 -15.02 -2.24
CA LEU A 66 -13.49 -15.51 -3.28
C LEU A 66 -14.88 -14.89 -3.15
N LEU A 67 -15.43 -14.79 -1.93
CA LEU A 67 -16.72 -14.15 -1.69
C LEU A 67 -16.69 -12.67 -2.08
N PHE A 68 -15.59 -11.97 -1.78
CA PHE A 68 -15.44 -10.58 -2.16
C PHE A 68 -15.34 -10.41 -3.69
N ILE A 69 -14.55 -11.25 -4.38
CA ILE A 69 -14.45 -11.26 -5.86
C ILE A 69 -15.81 -11.55 -6.50
N PHE A 70 -16.54 -12.56 -6.00
CA PHE A 70 -17.86 -12.88 -6.49
C PHE A 70 -18.85 -11.73 -6.31
N TYR A 71 -18.79 -11.06 -5.16
CA TYR A 71 -19.59 -9.88 -4.88
C TYR A 71 -19.28 -8.72 -5.84
N MET A 72 -18.00 -8.44 -6.09
CA MET A 72 -17.60 -7.41 -7.06
C MET A 72 -18.13 -7.70 -8.45
N PHE A 73 -18.02 -8.97 -8.90
CA PHE A 73 -18.59 -9.41 -10.16
C PHE A 73 -20.11 -9.19 -10.20
N PHE A 74 -20.83 -9.63 -9.16
CA PHE A 74 -22.28 -9.47 -9.05
C PHE A 74 -22.69 -7.99 -9.08
N GLN A 75 -22.02 -7.15 -8.31
CA GLN A 75 -22.30 -5.72 -8.24
C GLN A 75 -22.08 -5.03 -9.60
N ASN A 76 -20.95 -5.29 -10.24
CA ASN A 76 -20.62 -4.65 -11.50
C ASN A 76 -21.56 -5.10 -12.63
N PHE A 77 -21.87 -6.39 -12.70
CA PHE A 77 -22.68 -6.94 -13.78
C PHE A 77 -24.17 -6.69 -13.58
N PHE A 78 -24.71 -7.00 -12.40
CA PHE A 78 -26.16 -6.99 -12.17
C PHE A 78 -26.70 -5.65 -11.65
N ILE A 79 -25.88 -4.87 -10.94
CA ILE A 79 -26.33 -3.62 -10.33
C ILE A 79 -25.95 -2.40 -11.19
N ASN A 80 -24.72 -2.37 -11.70
CA ASN A 80 -24.20 -1.24 -12.46
C ASN A 80 -24.27 -1.43 -13.99
N GLY A 81 -24.53 -2.64 -14.47
CA GLY A 81 -24.67 -2.93 -15.90
C GLY A 81 -23.36 -2.87 -16.71
N ASN A 82 -22.23 -2.60 -16.05
CA ASN A 82 -20.91 -2.49 -16.69
C ASN A 82 -19.92 -3.46 -16.03
N LEU A 83 -19.27 -4.28 -16.83
CA LEU A 83 -18.22 -5.18 -16.38
C LEU A 83 -16.86 -4.45 -16.49
N LEU A 84 -16.38 -3.99 -15.34
CA LEU A 84 -15.04 -3.43 -15.26
C LEU A 84 -14.05 -4.50 -14.88
N PHE A 85 -13.20 -4.83 -15.85
CA PHE A 85 -12.23 -5.90 -15.69
C PHE A 85 -11.03 -5.49 -14.82
N SER A 86 -10.70 -4.21 -14.72
CA SER A 86 -9.47 -3.76 -14.04
C SER A 86 -9.40 -4.17 -12.57
N ASP A 87 -10.45 -3.87 -11.80
CA ASP A 87 -10.49 -4.25 -10.38
C ASP A 87 -10.68 -5.75 -10.18
N LEU A 88 -11.50 -6.37 -11.02
CA LEU A 88 -11.67 -7.83 -10.99
C LEU A 88 -10.35 -8.55 -11.22
N ILE A 89 -9.57 -8.14 -12.23
CA ILE A 89 -8.22 -8.69 -12.52
C ILE A 89 -7.30 -8.50 -11.32
N ARG A 90 -7.33 -7.34 -10.67
CA ARG A 90 -6.53 -7.05 -9.47
C ARG A 90 -6.83 -8.03 -8.33
N TYR A 91 -8.09 -8.27 -8.02
CA TYR A 91 -8.45 -9.22 -6.95
C TYR A 91 -8.23 -10.68 -7.34
N ILE A 92 -8.37 -11.03 -8.63
CA ILE A 92 -7.93 -12.34 -9.14
C ILE A 92 -6.41 -12.50 -8.95
N PHE A 93 -5.63 -11.46 -9.22
CA PHE A 93 -4.20 -11.46 -8.94
C PHE A 93 -3.91 -11.72 -7.44
N TYR A 94 -4.61 -11.06 -6.52
CA TYR A 94 -4.44 -11.32 -5.08
C TYR A 94 -4.87 -12.74 -4.68
N LEU A 95 -5.92 -13.27 -5.28
CA LEU A 95 -6.30 -14.68 -5.08
C LEU A 95 -5.18 -15.64 -5.50
N ILE A 96 -4.61 -15.42 -6.68
CA ILE A 96 -3.51 -16.24 -7.19
C ILE A 96 -2.24 -16.07 -6.34
N LEU A 97 -1.99 -14.85 -5.86
CA LEU A 97 -0.88 -14.57 -4.94
C LEU A 97 -1.04 -15.37 -3.64
N LEU A 98 -2.24 -15.39 -3.05
CA LEU A 98 -2.55 -16.19 -1.87
C LEU A 98 -2.31 -17.67 -2.14
N ILE A 99 -2.85 -18.22 -3.25
CA ILE A 99 -2.66 -19.63 -3.63
C ILE A 99 -1.16 -19.95 -3.76
N THR A 100 -0.39 -19.05 -4.38
CA THR A 100 1.06 -19.23 -4.55
C THR A 100 1.79 -19.26 -3.22
N ILE A 101 1.46 -18.36 -2.30
CA ILE A 101 2.08 -18.29 -0.97
C ILE A 101 1.73 -19.53 -0.11
N LEU A 102 0.48 -20.00 -0.17
CA LEU A 102 0.06 -21.21 0.54
C LEU A 102 0.77 -22.50 0.05
N ASN A 103 1.34 -22.48 -1.16
CA ASN A 103 2.15 -23.55 -1.70
C ASN A 103 3.65 -23.36 -1.49
N LEU A 104 4.07 -22.24 -0.90
CA LEU A 104 5.46 -21.97 -0.58
C LEU A 104 5.89 -22.69 0.70
N LYS A 105 6.94 -23.51 0.61
CA LYS A 105 7.44 -24.28 1.76
C LYS A 105 8.27 -23.46 2.75
N ASN A 106 8.94 -22.42 2.28
CA ASN A 106 9.79 -21.56 3.09
C ASN A 106 9.63 -20.12 2.64
N SER A 107 9.26 -19.25 3.56
CA SER A 107 8.99 -17.84 3.33
C SER A 107 10.21 -16.93 3.54
N GLU A 108 11.35 -17.42 4.03
CA GLU A 108 12.53 -16.61 4.32
C GLU A 108 13.04 -15.80 3.12
N PHE A 109 12.85 -16.33 1.89
CA PHE A 109 13.26 -15.57 0.72
C PHE A 109 12.41 -14.30 0.54
N LEU A 110 11.11 -14.31 0.92
CA LEU A 110 10.25 -13.13 0.91
C LEU A 110 10.78 -12.07 1.88
N ASP A 111 11.23 -12.49 3.07
CA ASP A 111 11.80 -11.58 4.06
C ASP A 111 13.05 -10.89 3.52
N ARG A 112 13.92 -11.65 2.84
CA ARG A 112 15.12 -11.11 2.21
C ARG A 112 14.79 -10.11 1.09
N PHE A 113 13.80 -10.43 0.25
CA PHE A 113 13.37 -9.52 -0.81
C PHE A 113 12.74 -8.24 -0.28
N LEU A 114 11.83 -8.34 0.72
CA LEU A 114 11.23 -7.17 1.36
C LEU A 114 12.30 -6.27 2.01
N PHE A 115 13.29 -6.89 2.63
CA PHE A 115 14.43 -6.16 3.21
C PHE A 115 15.26 -5.46 2.14
N MET A 116 15.64 -6.15 1.06
CA MET A 116 16.37 -5.55 -0.05
C MET A 116 15.59 -4.41 -0.70
N LEU A 117 14.28 -4.59 -0.85
CA LEU A 117 13.40 -3.55 -1.39
C LEU A 117 13.37 -2.31 -0.48
N LEU A 118 13.26 -2.49 0.84
CA LEU A 118 13.34 -1.39 1.81
C LEU A 118 14.64 -0.59 1.65
N ILE A 119 15.78 -1.29 1.65
CA ILE A 119 17.10 -0.66 1.51
C ILE A 119 17.19 0.10 0.19
N PHE A 120 16.80 -0.55 -0.92
CA PHE A 120 16.85 0.07 -2.23
C PHE A 120 16.00 1.35 -2.29
N LEU A 121 14.75 1.30 -1.86
CA LEU A 121 13.84 2.45 -1.93
C LEU A 121 14.27 3.58 -0.98
N SER A 122 14.75 3.24 0.21
CA SER A 122 15.23 4.24 1.17
C SER A 122 16.50 4.93 0.67
N LEU A 123 17.47 4.17 0.16
CA LEU A 123 18.70 4.74 -0.43
C LEU A 123 18.38 5.52 -1.72
N PHE A 124 17.48 5.03 -2.55
CA PHE A 124 17.01 5.76 -3.72
C PHE A 124 16.47 7.14 -3.32
N SER A 125 15.62 7.22 -2.30
CA SER A 125 15.08 8.47 -1.81
C SER A 125 16.18 9.42 -1.34
N ILE A 126 17.12 8.93 -0.52
CA ILE A 126 18.23 9.71 0.05
C ILE A 126 19.16 10.23 -1.05
N ILE A 127 19.66 9.34 -1.92
CA ILE A 127 20.58 9.68 -3.00
C ILE A 127 19.93 10.68 -3.96
N THR A 128 18.70 10.42 -4.36
CA THR A 128 17.93 11.28 -5.27
C THR A 128 17.73 12.67 -4.69
N TYR A 129 17.49 12.80 -3.39
CA TYR A 129 17.35 14.09 -2.73
C TYR A 129 18.66 14.88 -2.74
N PHE A 130 19.78 14.27 -2.30
CA PHE A 130 21.06 14.98 -2.20
C PHE A 130 21.64 15.34 -3.56
N PHE A 131 21.52 14.49 -4.54
CA PHE A 131 22.04 14.73 -5.89
C PHE A 131 21.04 15.41 -6.82
N LYS A 132 19.81 15.70 -6.34
CA LYS A 132 18.71 16.31 -7.13
C LYS A 132 18.47 15.57 -8.44
N LEU A 133 18.50 14.24 -8.40
CA LEU A 133 18.37 13.40 -9.60
C LEU A 133 16.93 13.45 -10.11
N ASP A 134 16.73 14.05 -11.27
CA ASP A 134 15.51 13.96 -12.08
C ASP A 134 15.76 13.01 -13.23
N PHE A 135 14.98 11.93 -13.30
CA PHE A 135 15.16 10.92 -14.35
C PHE A 135 14.44 11.29 -15.65
N GLY A 136 13.76 12.42 -15.70
CA GLY A 136 13.03 12.87 -16.90
C GLY A 136 11.86 11.99 -17.31
N ILE A 137 11.44 11.08 -16.43
CA ILE A 137 10.38 10.10 -16.69
C ILE A 137 9.14 10.55 -15.92
N ASP A 138 8.07 10.88 -16.64
CA ASP A 138 6.79 11.23 -16.05
C ASP A 138 6.01 9.95 -15.68
N ALA A 139 5.88 9.68 -14.40
CA ALA A 139 4.96 8.66 -13.93
C ALA A 139 3.54 9.25 -13.90
N TYR A 140 2.68 8.77 -14.79
CA TYR A 140 1.27 9.14 -14.85
C TYR A 140 1.00 10.64 -15.15
N ASN A 141 1.69 11.22 -16.12
CA ASN A 141 1.54 12.61 -16.62
C ASN A 141 1.71 13.74 -15.60
N TYR A 142 1.89 13.45 -14.30
CA TYR A 142 1.91 14.46 -13.24
C TYR A 142 3.11 14.37 -12.30
N TRP A 143 3.77 13.22 -12.22
CA TRP A 143 4.81 12.98 -11.24
C TRP A 143 6.09 12.51 -11.90
N LYS A 144 7.12 13.35 -11.91
CA LYS A 144 8.44 12.93 -12.36
C LYS A 144 9.05 11.94 -11.35
N ILE A 145 9.67 10.87 -11.87
CA ILE A 145 10.43 9.96 -11.04
C ILE A 145 11.71 10.66 -10.58
N GLY A 146 11.94 10.63 -9.28
CA GLY A 146 13.10 11.25 -8.68
C GLY A 146 12.79 12.55 -7.97
N PHE A 147 13.72 13.51 -8.04
CA PHE A 147 13.58 14.82 -7.43
C PHE A 147 12.66 15.71 -8.26
N ASN A 148 11.57 16.14 -7.66
CA ASN A 148 10.63 17.04 -8.31
C ASN A 148 10.61 18.40 -7.61
N SER A 149 11.25 19.39 -8.21
CA SER A 149 11.27 20.80 -7.77
C SER A 149 10.04 21.59 -8.22
N ASN A 150 9.34 21.11 -9.26
CA ASN A 150 8.22 21.83 -9.88
C ASN A 150 6.87 21.54 -9.22
N ASN A 151 6.88 20.95 -8.03
CA ASN A 151 5.65 20.81 -7.29
C ASN A 151 5.17 22.19 -6.84
N TRP A 152 4.15 22.69 -7.53
CA TRP A 152 3.49 23.97 -7.36
C TRP A 152 3.01 24.28 -5.93
N ILE A 153 3.06 23.31 -5.02
CA ILE A 153 2.67 23.45 -3.61
C ILE A 153 3.89 23.67 -2.69
N PHE A 154 5.12 23.33 -3.13
CA PHE A 154 6.30 23.34 -2.26
C PHE A 154 7.48 24.06 -2.89
N THR A 155 8.07 24.96 -2.12
CA THR A 155 9.32 25.67 -2.47
C THR A 155 10.50 24.73 -2.50
N GLU A 156 10.46 23.61 -1.75
CA GLU A 156 11.48 22.59 -1.72
C GLU A 156 11.00 21.33 -2.48
N GLY A 157 11.88 20.72 -3.25
CA GLY A 157 11.55 19.54 -4.03
C GLY A 157 11.25 18.32 -3.18
N ARG A 158 10.42 17.41 -3.69
CA ARG A 158 10.01 16.13 -3.06
C ARG A 158 10.54 14.97 -3.87
N ILE A 159 10.77 13.84 -3.19
CA ILE A 159 11.14 12.61 -3.89
C ILE A 159 9.89 11.81 -4.23
N ASN A 160 9.72 11.56 -5.52
CA ASN A 160 8.73 10.64 -6.05
C ASN A 160 9.39 9.29 -6.32
N GLY A 161 8.71 8.22 -5.96
CA GLY A 161 9.10 6.86 -6.37
C GLY A 161 8.65 6.56 -7.80
N PHE A 162 8.62 5.30 -8.11
CA PHE A 162 8.33 4.78 -9.46
C PHE A 162 6.83 4.71 -9.74
N GLN A 163 5.98 4.93 -8.76
CA GLN A 163 4.56 4.59 -8.78
C GLN A 163 3.63 5.77 -8.95
N ALA A 164 2.44 5.50 -9.49
CA ALA A 164 1.30 6.40 -9.39
C ALA A 164 0.96 6.71 -7.92
N GLY A 165 0.56 7.95 -7.65
CA GLY A 165 0.28 8.43 -6.28
C GLY A 165 1.41 9.23 -5.65
N GLY A 166 2.51 9.38 -6.36
CA GLY A 166 3.59 10.33 -6.04
C GLY A 166 4.27 10.07 -4.70
N PRO A 167 4.74 11.14 -4.03
CA PRO A 167 5.56 11.02 -2.83
C PRO A 167 4.82 10.42 -1.64
N ASN A 168 3.50 10.58 -1.56
CA ASN A 168 2.72 10.01 -0.46
C ASN A 168 2.67 8.48 -0.55
N ALA A 169 2.47 7.93 -1.75
CA ALA A 169 2.53 6.50 -1.98
C ALA A 169 3.93 5.94 -1.71
N PHE A 170 4.95 6.65 -2.16
CA PHE A 170 6.33 6.25 -1.97
C PHE A 170 6.72 6.22 -0.48
N GLY A 171 6.37 7.28 0.28
CA GLY A 171 6.56 7.32 1.73
C GLY A 171 5.81 6.20 2.45
N ALA A 172 4.57 5.89 2.03
CA ALA A 172 3.79 4.80 2.60
C ALA A 172 4.45 3.42 2.38
N ILE A 173 5.02 3.17 1.19
CA ILE A 173 5.76 1.93 0.90
C ILE A 173 6.97 1.80 1.83
N ILE A 174 7.80 2.85 1.95
CA ILE A 174 8.98 2.83 2.84
C ILE A 174 8.55 2.59 4.30
N THR A 175 7.50 3.28 4.76
CA THR A 175 6.95 3.12 6.11
C THR A 175 6.52 1.69 6.37
N CYS A 176 5.68 1.13 5.51
CA CYS A 176 5.19 -0.23 5.67
C CYS A 176 6.32 -1.27 5.66
N LEU A 177 7.25 -1.16 4.71
CA LEU A 177 8.42 -2.05 4.65
C LEU A 177 9.31 -1.90 5.87
N GLY A 178 9.53 -0.68 6.37
CA GLY A 178 10.29 -0.42 7.59
C GLY A 178 9.66 -1.10 8.80
N LEU A 179 8.34 -0.95 8.98
CA LEU A 179 7.59 -1.58 10.07
C LEU A 179 7.60 -3.11 9.99
N TYR A 180 7.68 -3.66 8.78
CA TYR A 180 7.84 -5.10 8.60
C TYR A 180 9.26 -5.59 8.90
N CYS A 181 10.29 -4.91 8.38
CA CYS A 181 11.66 -5.40 8.40
C CYS A 181 12.35 -5.18 9.75
N ILE A 182 12.16 -4.00 10.39
CA ILE A 182 12.88 -3.61 11.61
C ILE A 182 12.73 -4.61 12.76
N PRO A 183 11.55 -5.13 13.08
CA PRO A 183 11.40 -6.13 14.14
C PRO A 183 12.15 -7.41 13.90
N ASN A 184 12.34 -7.81 12.64
CA ASN A 184 13.00 -9.05 12.25
C ASN A 184 14.53 -8.96 12.24
N LEU A 185 15.12 -7.77 12.44
CA LEU A 185 16.56 -7.57 12.40
C LEU A 185 17.23 -7.90 13.72
N LYS A 186 18.50 -8.27 13.64
CA LYS A 186 19.40 -8.35 14.80
C LYS A 186 19.68 -6.95 15.34
N ASN A 187 19.92 -6.85 16.65
CA ASN A 187 20.05 -5.55 17.35
C ASN A 187 21.04 -4.59 16.70
N ASN A 188 22.20 -5.06 16.28
CA ASN A 188 23.26 -4.20 15.70
C ASN A 188 22.87 -3.54 14.36
N SER A 189 21.92 -4.12 13.63
CA SER A 189 21.48 -3.60 12.34
C SER A 189 20.25 -2.70 12.45
N LYS A 190 19.52 -2.77 13.57
CA LYS A 190 18.24 -2.05 13.72
C LYS A 190 18.41 -0.54 13.62
N ASP A 191 19.39 0.03 14.30
CA ASP A 191 19.61 1.47 14.34
C ASP A 191 19.89 2.04 12.97
N ILE A 192 20.76 1.37 12.20
CA ILE A 192 21.10 1.78 10.83
C ILE A 192 19.86 1.74 9.95
N ILE A 193 19.03 0.71 10.06
CA ILE A 193 17.84 0.57 9.24
C ILE A 193 16.75 1.55 9.66
N ILE A 194 16.56 1.79 10.96
CA ILE A 194 15.66 2.85 11.46
C ILE A 194 16.10 4.20 10.88
N PHE A 195 17.38 4.54 10.97
CA PHE A 195 17.92 5.79 10.46
C PHE A 195 17.70 5.95 8.95
N ILE A 196 18.13 4.97 8.15
CA ILE A 196 18.02 5.03 6.69
C ILE A 196 16.54 5.09 6.25
N SER A 197 15.67 4.27 6.87
CA SER A 197 14.27 4.21 6.49
C SER A 197 13.51 5.46 6.88
N LEU A 198 13.74 6.01 8.07
CA LEU A 198 13.13 7.28 8.51
C LEU A 198 13.60 8.43 7.63
N LEU A 199 14.91 8.51 7.33
CA LEU A 199 15.46 9.54 6.46
C LEU A 199 14.92 9.43 5.03
N GLY A 200 14.85 8.20 4.48
CA GLY A 200 14.25 7.94 3.17
C GLY A 200 12.78 8.30 3.12
N CYS A 201 12.01 7.99 4.16
CA CYS A 201 10.61 8.38 4.29
C CYS A 201 10.48 9.91 4.40
N PHE A 202 11.34 10.57 5.17
CA PHE A 202 11.33 12.02 5.33
C PHE A 202 11.48 12.75 3.99
N PHE A 203 12.44 12.38 3.14
CA PHE A 203 12.66 13.05 1.85
C PHE A 203 11.50 12.90 0.84
N THR A 204 10.55 12.03 1.10
CA THR A 204 9.28 12.04 0.36
C THR A 204 8.38 13.22 0.78
N TYR A 205 8.68 13.86 1.90
CA TYR A 205 7.85 14.89 2.54
C TYR A 205 6.39 14.45 2.76
N SER A 206 6.15 13.15 2.91
CA SER A 206 4.83 12.60 3.26
C SER A 206 4.62 12.64 4.77
N ARG A 207 3.87 13.65 5.25
CA ARG A 207 3.59 13.82 6.70
C ARG A 207 2.94 12.59 7.31
N ALA A 208 1.89 12.07 6.66
CA ALA A 208 1.16 10.91 7.16
C ALA A 208 2.08 9.69 7.31
N SER A 209 2.92 9.43 6.30
CA SER A 209 3.87 8.32 6.31
C SER A 209 4.88 8.46 7.44
N LEU A 210 5.46 9.66 7.62
CA LEU A 210 6.43 9.91 8.68
C LEU A 210 5.82 9.78 10.08
N ILE A 211 4.64 10.38 10.29
CA ILE A 211 3.93 10.31 11.58
C ILE A 211 3.60 8.85 11.92
N VAL A 212 3.00 8.11 10.98
CA VAL A 212 2.64 6.71 11.21
C VAL A 212 3.89 5.87 11.47
N PHE A 213 4.98 6.11 10.72
CA PHE A 213 6.22 5.37 10.91
C PHE A 213 6.78 5.59 12.33
N VAL A 214 6.92 6.84 12.74
CA VAL A 214 7.45 7.20 14.07
C VAL A 214 6.55 6.63 15.17
N LEU A 215 5.23 6.84 15.10
CA LEU A 215 4.29 6.35 16.13
C LEU A 215 4.31 4.82 16.24
N MET A 216 4.30 4.11 15.13
CA MET A 216 4.33 2.64 15.15
C MET A 216 5.67 2.09 15.64
N LEU A 217 6.79 2.76 15.34
CA LEU A 217 8.09 2.42 15.92
C LEU A 217 8.11 2.65 17.42
N PHE A 218 7.54 3.76 17.92
CA PHE A 218 7.40 3.98 19.36
C PHE A 218 6.61 2.87 20.03
N VAL A 219 5.45 2.50 19.46
CA VAL A 219 4.64 1.39 19.97
C VAL A 219 5.47 0.10 20.04
N TYR A 220 6.21 -0.20 18.97
CA TYR A 220 7.09 -1.37 18.94
C TYR A 220 8.15 -1.33 20.05
N ILE A 221 8.88 -0.22 20.18
CA ILE A 221 9.96 -0.05 21.16
C ILE A 221 9.44 -0.19 22.60
N LEU A 222 8.28 0.42 22.89
CA LEU A 222 7.65 0.32 24.20
C LEU A 222 7.26 -1.12 24.56
N LEU A 223 6.72 -1.86 23.59
CA LEU A 223 6.28 -3.25 23.79
C LEU A 223 7.47 -4.21 23.95
N VAL A 224 8.53 -3.99 23.18
CA VAL A 224 9.77 -4.83 23.26
C VAL A 224 10.71 -4.34 24.36
N LYS A 225 10.44 -3.17 24.99
CA LYS A 225 11.29 -2.53 26.01
C LYS A 225 12.72 -2.20 25.52
N ASP A 226 12.87 -1.92 24.22
CA ASP A 226 14.15 -1.60 23.56
C ASP A 226 14.38 -0.06 23.51
N TYR A 227 14.39 0.57 24.66
CA TYR A 227 14.36 2.05 24.81
C TYR A 227 15.55 2.76 24.15
N LEU A 228 16.68 2.09 23.93
CA LEU A 228 17.83 2.68 23.25
C LEU A 228 17.48 3.17 21.83
N ARG A 229 16.52 2.51 21.17
CA ARG A 229 16.07 2.88 19.80
C ARG A 229 15.29 4.20 19.75
N ILE A 230 14.74 4.64 20.87
CA ILE A 230 14.13 5.97 20.98
C ILE A 230 15.17 7.05 20.64
N PHE A 231 16.40 6.86 21.10
CA PHE A 231 17.49 7.81 20.82
C PHE A 231 17.82 7.88 19.32
N THR A 232 17.83 6.75 18.62
CA THR A 232 18.03 6.71 17.16
C THR A 232 16.92 7.48 16.42
N ILE A 233 15.66 7.32 16.84
CA ILE A 233 14.54 8.07 16.26
C ILE A 233 14.72 9.57 16.48
N PHE A 234 15.03 9.99 17.73
CA PHE A 234 15.24 11.41 18.05
C PHE A 234 16.41 12.02 17.28
N ILE A 235 17.54 11.32 17.16
CA ILE A 235 18.67 11.80 16.35
C ILE A 235 18.24 11.98 14.89
N THR A 236 17.53 11.00 14.33
CA THR A 236 17.06 11.09 12.93
C THR A 236 16.12 12.29 12.74
N LEU A 237 15.14 12.47 13.64
CA LEU A 237 14.22 13.61 13.60
C LEU A 237 14.97 14.95 13.77
N PHE A 238 15.95 15.00 14.67
CA PHE A 238 16.78 16.21 14.86
C PHE A 238 17.58 16.55 13.60
N ILE A 239 18.16 15.55 12.93
CA ILE A 239 18.85 15.75 11.65
C ILE A 239 17.86 16.28 10.60
N THR A 240 16.64 15.72 10.52
CA THR A 240 15.65 16.14 9.53
C THR A 240 15.13 17.57 9.76
N MET A 241 15.23 18.11 10.97
CA MET A 241 14.93 19.53 11.23
C MET A 241 15.78 20.47 10.39
N ASN A 242 17.05 20.11 10.14
CA ASN A 242 17.94 20.93 9.30
C ASN A 242 17.59 20.87 7.80
N PHE A 243 16.67 19.97 7.40
CA PHE A 243 16.19 19.80 6.03
C PHE A 243 14.74 20.26 5.87
N GLY A 244 14.26 21.21 6.69
CA GLY A 244 12.93 21.80 6.54
C GLY A 244 11.78 20.96 7.12
N LEU A 245 12.05 20.06 8.11
CA LEU A 245 10.96 19.30 8.76
C LEU A 245 9.91 20.23 9.39
N ILE A 246 10.37 21.30 10.07
CA ILE A 246 9.47 22.24 10.75
C ILE A 246 8.62 22.97 9.71
N ASP A 247 9.25 23.52 8.67
CA ASP A 247 8.57 24.28 7.62
C ASP A 247 7.52 23.41 6.93
N ARG A 248 7.82 22.11 6.78
CA ARG A 248 6.87 21.13 6.21
C ARG A 248 5.60 20.97 7.04
N PHE A 249 5.65 21.16 8.35
CA PHE A 249 4.49 21.04 9.23
C PHE A 249 3.78 22.34 9.50
N THR A 250 4.43 23.48 9.29
CA THR A 250 3.95 24.83 9.68
C THR A 250 3.55 25.73 8.52
N SER A 251 3.90 25.37 7.27
CA SER A 251 3.57 26.21 6.11
C SER A 251 2.05 26.31 5.84
N GLU A 252 1.56 27.48 5.48
CA GLU A 252 0.13 27.74 5.22
C GLU A 252 -0.42 26.89 4.05
N SER A 253 0.37 26.69 2.98
CA SER A 253 0.00 25.81 1.86
C SER A 253 -0.31 24.36 2.27
N GLU A 254 0.18 23.97 3.44
CA GLU A 254 -0.01 22.63 3.97
C GLU A 254 -1.30 22.47 4.78
N THR A 255 -1.74 23.54 5.43
CA THR A 255 -3.05 23.56 6.11
C THR A 255 -4.18 23.45 5.08
N GLU A 256 -4.09 24.16 3.95
CA GLU A 256 -5.02 24.03 2.83
C GLU A 256 -5.15 22.57 2.33
N GLY A 257 -4.03 21.86 2.17
CA GLY A 257 -4.06 20.45 1.72
C GLY A 257 -4.68 19.47 2.73
N VAL A 258 -4.68 19.81 4.03
CA VAL A 258 -5.41 19.05 5.06
C VAL A 258 -6.89 19.37 5.01
N GLU A 259 -7.24 20.65 4.87
CA GLU A 259 -8.62 21.10 4.77
C GLU A 259 -9.32 20.48 3.56
N ASP A 260 -8.68 20.43 2.41
CA ASP A 260 -9.22 19.76 1.22
C ASP A 260 -9.57 18.29 1.47
N ARG A 261 -8.69 17.55 2.15
CA ARG A 261 -8.95 16.15 2.50
C ARG A 261 -10.14 16.00 3.45
N VAL A 262 -10.21 16.88 4.47
CA VAL A 262 -11.33 16.89 5.41
C VAL A 262 -12.63 17.19 4.68
N GLN A 263 -12.63 18.16 3.77
CA GLN A 263 -13.81 18.51 2.97
C GLN A 263 -14.24 17.35 2.04
N MET A 264 -13.30 16.65 1.40
CA MET A 264 -13.62 15.47 0.58
C MET A 264 -14.21 14.33 1.42
N GLN A 265 -13.70 14.10 2.63
CA GLN A 265 -14.26 13.12 3.54
C GLN A 265 -15.65 13.53 4.02
N GLN A 266 -15.85 14.79 4.38
CA GLN A 266 -17.17 15.32 4.77
C GLN A 266 -18.18 15.22 3.62
N ALA A 267 -17.77 15.56 2.39
CA ALA A 267 -18.60 15.39 1.21
C ALA A 267 -18.98 13.91 0.98
N SER A 268 -18.04 13.00 1.19
CA SER A 268 -18.30 11.55 1.12
C SER A 268 -19.29 11.08 2.17
N PHE A 269 -19.17 11.55 3.41
CA PHE A 269 -20.14 11.25 4.48
C PHE A 269 -21.53 11.83 4.19
N LYS A 270 -21.58 13.05 3.64
CA LYS A 270 -22.85 13.67 3.24
C LYS A 270 -23.53 12.87 2.13
N ASP A 271 -22.79 12.38 1.13
CA ASP A 271 -23.30 11.50 0.11
C ASP A 271 -23.87 10.20 0.73
N ILE A 272 -23.08 9.52 1.57
CA ILE A 272 -23.51 8.28 2.24
C ILE A 272 -24.82 8.50 3.03
N SER A 273 -24.99 9.66 3.66
CA SER A 273 -26.18 9.97 4.45
C SER A 273 -27.43 10.32 3.61
N SER A 274 -27.25 10.82 2.39
CA SER A 274 -28.33 11.31 1.53
C SER A 274 -28.73 10.36 0.41
N ARG A 275 -27.87 9.39 0.05
CA ARG A 275 -28.15 8.45 -1.05
C ARG A 275 -29.16 7.35 -0.67
N SER A 276 -29.70 6.68 -1.67
CA SER A 276 -30.68 5.61 -1.46
C SER A 276 -30.12 4.43 -0.65
N VAL A 277 -31.00 3.69 0.04
CA VAL A 277 -30.63 2.48 0.77
C VAL A 277 -29.90 1.46 -0.11
N GLN A 278 -30.35 1.29 -1.35
CA GLN A 278 -29.72 0.39 -2.32
C GLN A 278 -28.26 0.80 -2.57
N LYS A 279 -27.98 2.09 -2.83
CA LYS A 279 -26.63 2.61 -3.01
C LYS A 279 -25.79 2.52 -1.74
N ASN A 280 -26.41 2.59 -0.55
CA ASN A 280 -25.71 2.37 0.72
C ASN A 280 -25.28 0.91 0.87
N ILE A 281 -26.11 -0.05 0.49
CA ILE A 281 -25.79 -1.47 0.61
C ILE A 281 -24.75 -1.88 -0.43
N PHE A 282 -24.92 -1.48 -1.70
CA PHE A 282 -24.16 -2.02 -2.83
C PHE A 282 -23.10 -1.07 -3.40
N GLY A 283 -23.13 0.23 -3.06
CA GLY A 283 -22.23 1.23 -3.61
C GLY A 283 -22.59 1.68 -5.03
N TYR A 284 -21.69 2.47 -5.63
CA TYR A 284 -21.87 3.00 -6.98
C TYR A 284 -21.15 2.17 -8.06
N GLY A 285 -20.28 1.25 -7.67
CA GLY A 285 -19.29 0.63 -8.56
C GLY A 285 -18.02 1.49 -8.71
N PHE A 286 -16.95 0.86 -9.13
CA PHE A 286 -15.63 1.49 -9.15
C PHE A 286 -15.55 2.67 -10.13
N GLU A 287 -16.02 2.55 -11.37
CA GLU A 287 -16.02 3.65 -12.35
C GLU A 287 -17.06 4.74 -12.06
N ASN A 288 -18.20 4.34 -11.50
CA ASN A 288 -19.25 5.30 -11.18
C ASN A 288 -18.91 6.16 -9.96
N PHE A 289 -17.88 5.81 -9.22
CA PHE A 289 -17.34 6.65 -8.17
C PHE A 289 -16.81 8.00 -8.70
N GLY A 290 -16.27 8.06 -9.89
CA GLY A 290 -15.90 9.31 -10.56
C GLY A 290 -17.11 10.24 -10.83
N ILE A 291 -18.29 9.69 -11.11
CA ILE A 291 -19.54 10.45 -11.31
C ILE A 291 -20.00 11.08 -9.99
N VAL A 292 -20.01 10.32 -8.90
CA VAL A 292 -20.35 10.83 -7.56
C VAL A 292 -19.47 12.02 -7.17
N ARG A 293 -18.24 11.98 -7.53
CA ARG A 293 -17.25 13.00 -7.28
C ARG A 293 -17.51 14.29 -8.07
N ASN A 294 -17.89 14.19 -9.34
CA ASN A 294 -18.32 15.33 -10.14
C ASN A 294 -19.60 15.96 -9.58
N GLU A 295 -20.50 15.15 -9.00
CA GLU A 295 -21.72 15.61 -8.33
C GLU A 295 -21.41 16.27 -6.98
N LEU A 296 -20.42 15.79 -6.23
CA LEU A 296 -20.05 16.34 -4.93
C LEU A 296 -19.33 17.70 -5.04
N LYS A 297 -18.91 18.12 -6.22
CA LYS A 297 -18.10 19.30 -6.51
C LYS A 297 -16.99 19.48 -5.48
N PRO A 298 -15.74 19.21 -5.77
CA PRO A 298 -14.65 19.47 -4.85
C PRO A 298 -14.75 20.90 -4.36
N ILE A 299 -14.81 21.08 -3.04
CA ILE A 299 -14.82 22.40 -2.41
C ILE A 299 -13.35 22.66 -2.09
N GLY A 300 -12.71 23.59 -2.81
CA GLY A 300 -11.34 23.98 -2.56
C GLY A 300 -10.59 24.51 -3.78
N LYS A 301 -9.34 24.94 -3.59
CA LYS A 301 -8.45 25.48 -4.63
C LYS A 301 -8.23 24.56 -5.84
N PHE A 302 -8.52 23.29 -5.69
CA PHE A 302 -8.39 22.26 -6.74
C PHE A 302 -9.68 22.00 -7.51
N SER A 303 -10.73 22.78 -7.25
CA SER A 303 -12.05 22.59 -7.85
C SER A 303 -12.08 22.82 -9.37
N ASP A 304 -11.16 23.62 -9.90
CA ASP A 304 -11.09 23.94 -11.32
C ASP A 304 -10.33 22.91 -12.15
N GLU A 305 -9.60 22.03 -11.50
CA GLU A 305 -8.96 20.90 -12.16
C GLU A 305 -9.86 19.67 -12.08
N LEU A 306 -10.42 19.26 -13.19
CA LEU A 306 -11.25 18.07 -13.42
C LEU A 306 -10.56 16.72 -13.10
N ARG A 307 -9.69 16.70 -12.11
CA ARG A 307 -8.94 15.50 -11.73
C ARG A 307 -9.75 14.67 -10.75
N PRO A 308 -10.00 13.42 -11.09
CA PRO A 308 -10.64 12.51 -10.20
C PRO A 308 -9.71 12.17 -9.02
N THR A 309 -9.88 12.83 -7.82
CA THR A 309 -9.15 12.53 -6.57
C THR A 309 -10.03 11.71 -5.61
N GLY A 310 -9.64 10.59 -5.04
CA GLY A 310 -10.44 9.77 -4.11
C GLY A 310 -10.75 10.49 -2.79
N PRO A 311 -11.54 9.91 -1.89
CA PRO A 311 -11.88 10.49 -0.59
C PRO A 311 -10.65 10.64 0.32
N HIS A 312 -9.45 10.28 -0.16
CA HIS A 312 -8.22 10.19 0.62
C HIS A 312 -8.41 9.35 1.90
N ASN A 313 -9.26 8.34 1.80
CA ASN A 313 -9.55 7.37 2.85
C ASN A 313 -9.99 6.05 2.19
N SER A 314 -9.18 5.02 2.33
CA SER A 314 -9.43 3.73 1.69
C SER A 314 -10.74 3.06 2.11
N PHE A 315 -11.18 3.26 3.35
CA PHE A 315 -12.44 2.69 3.84
C PHE A 315 -13.65 3.40 3.24
N LEU A 316 -13.62 4.74 3.20
CA LEU A 316 -14.66 5.51 2.51
C LEU A 316 -14.72 5.17 1.02
N PHE A 317 -13.56 4.97 0.41
CA PHE A 317 -13.51 4.51 -0.98
C PHE A 317 -14.23 3.18 -1.17
N ILE A 318 -13.99 2.19 -0.31
CA ILE A 318 -14.68 0.89 -0.38
C ILE A 318 -16.19 1.07 -0.17
N ILE A 319 -16.62 1.90 0.77
CA ILE A 319 -18.04 2.16 1.02
C ILE A 319 -18.70 2.84 -0.19
N LEU A 320 -18.04 3.80 -0.80
CA LEU A 320 -18.57 4.49 -1.98
C LEU A 320 -18.64 3.55 -3.19
N SER A 321 -17.58 2.80 -3.42
CA SER A 321 -17.49 1.88 -4.57
C SER A 321 -18.34 0.63 -4.40
N TYR A 322 -18.32 -0.01 -3.23
CA TYR A 322 -18.87 -1.35 -3.00
C TYR A 322 -19.94 -1.42 -1.91
N GLY A 323 -20.31 -0.28 -1.33
CA GLY A 323 -21.30 -0.19 -0.27
C GLY A 323 -20.83 -0.78 1.07
N PHE A 324 -21.73 -0.72 2.06
CA PHE A 324 -21.48 -1.33 3.37
C PHE A 324 -21.33 -2.84 3.31
N PHE A 325 -22.07 -3.50 2.40
CA PHE A 325 -21.92 -4.95 2.23
C PHE A 325 -20.54 -5.32 1.68
N GLY A 326 -20.03 -4.57 0.70
CA GLY A 326 -18.66 -4.73 0.22
C GLY A 326 -17.62 -4.48 1.30
N LEU A 327 -17.81 -3.45 2.15
CA LEU A 327 -16.92 -3.21 3.29
C LEU A 327 -16.91 -4.39 4.27
N ILE A 328 -18.07 -4.96 4.60
CA ILE A 328 -18.16 -6.12 5.50
C ILE A 328 -17.40 -7.32 4.90
N LEU A 329 -17.60 -7.62 3.62
CA LEU A 329 -16.88 -8.69 2.95
C LEU A 329 -15.38 -8.43 2.88
N PHE A 330 -14.98 -7.19 2.61
CA PHE A 330 -13.58 -6.80 2.61
C PHE A 330 -12.94 -6.97 4.00
N LEU A 331 -13.59 -6.48 5.05
CA LEU A 331 -13.10 -6.63 6.42
C LEU A 331 -13.05 -8.10 6.88
N ASN A 332 -13.96 -8.93 6.37
CA ASN A 332 -13.93 -10.37 6.66
C ASN A 332 -12.66 -11.08 6.16
N ILE A 333 -11.99 -10.52 5.13
CA ILE A 333 -10.69 -11.03 4.69
C ILE A 333 -9.66 -10.98 5.82
N PHE A 334 -9.76 -9.98 6.70
CA PHE A 334 -8.77 -9.68 7.76
C PHE A 334 -9.21 -10.09 9.16
N LEU A 335 -10.45 -10.52 9.34
CA LEU A 335 -11.08 -10.69 10.67
C LEU A 335 -10.30 -11.67 11.55
N LYS A 336 -9.88 -12.80 10.99
CA LYS A 336 -9.14 -13.84 11.74
C LYS A 336 -7.78 -13.34 12.22
N GLU A 337 -7.07 -12.63 11.36
CA GLU A 337 -5.75 -12.06 11.67
C GLU A 337 -5.87 -10.94 12.69
N PHE A 338 -6.91 -10.13 12.59
CA PHE A 338 -7.19 -9.09 13.59
C PHE A 338 -7.45 -9.69 14.97
N ILE A 339 -8.25 -10.77 15.06
CA ILE A 339 -8.49 -11.47 16.32
C ILE A 339 -7.18 -12.06 16.85
N SER A 340 -6.36 -12.66 15.99
CA SER A 340 -5.04 -13.19 16.37
C SER A 340 -4.10 -12.09 16.85
N PHE A 341 -4.09 -10.93 16.18
CA PHE A 341 -3.34 -9.76 16.62
C PHE A 341 -3.75 -9.30 18.03
N MET A 342 -5.05 -9.20 18.30
CA MET A 342 -5.54 -8.80 19.63
C MET A 342 -5.11 -9.75 20.75
N LYS A 343 -5.01 -11.05 20.47
CA LYS A 343 -4.47 -12.03 21.43
C LYS A 343 -2.98 -11.82 21.67
N LEU A 344 -2.19 -11.72 20.60
CA LEU A 344 -0.73 -11.54 20.70
C LEU A 344 -0.36 -10.19 21.33
N PHE A 345 -1.17 -9.16 21.13
CA PHE A 345 -0.99 -7.88 21.77
C PHE A 345 -1.14 -7.98 23.30
N LYS A 346 -2.13 -8.74 23.79
CA LYS A 346 -2.30 -9.01 25.22
C LYS A 346 -1.12 -9.78 25.83
N GLU A 347 -0.47 -10.63 25.05
CA GLU A 347 0.68 -11.43 25.47
C GLU A 347 2.03 -10.70 25.29
N ASN A 348 2.02 -9.43 24.88
CA ASN A 348 3.21 -8.64 24.53
C ASN A 348 4.10 -9.29 23.44
N ILE A 349 3.54 -10.16 22.64
CA ILE A 349 4.23 -10.80 21.51
C ILE A 349 3.85 -10.07 20.24
N ILE A 350 4.77 -9.29 19.67
CA ILE A 350 4.54 -8.58 18.41
C ILE A 350 5.34 -9.23 17.31
N LYS A 351 4.63 -9.78 16.34
CA LYS A 351 5.20 -10.19 15.06
C LYS A 351 5.32 -8.98 14.12
N SER A 352 6.36 -8.93 13.31
CA SER A 352 6.61 -7.87 12.31
C SER A 352 5.41 -7.62 11.38
N ASN A 353 4.73 -8.70 10.99
CA ASN A 353 3.55 -8.64 10.14
C ASN A 353 2.43 -7.77 10.73
N TYR A 354 2.26 -7.78 12.06
CA TYR A 354 1.22 -6.98 12.72
C TYR A 354 1.55 -5.49 12.77
N LEU A 355 2.83 -5.14 12.91
CA LEU A 355 3.25 -3.73 12.82
C LEU A 355 3.04 -3.19 11.41
N PHE A 356 3.37 -4.00 10.40
CA PHE A 356 3.09 -3.68 9.00
C PHE A 356 1.59 -3.46 8.77
N LEU A 357 0.74 -4.39 9.21
CA LEU A 357 -0.71 -4.29 9.07
C LEU A 357 -1.27 -3.06 9.81
N GLY A 358 -0.81 -2.80 11.03
CA GLY A 358 -1.20 -1.61 11.79
C GLY A 358 -0.81 -0.31 11.09
N GLY A 359 0.40 -0.24 10.56
CA GLY A 359 0.88 0.89 9.76
C GLY A 359 0.06 1.10 8.49
N PHE A 360 -0.25 0.02 7.77
CA PHE A 360 -1.10 0.09 6.59
C PHE A 360 -2.52 0.58 6.91
N VAL A 361 -3.14 0.04 7.96
CA VAL A 361 -4.47 0.48 8.41
C VAL A 361 -4.45 1.96 8.79
N ALA A 362 -3.45 2.40 9.57
CA ALA A 362 -3.32 3.81 9.95
C ALA A 362 -3.16 4.73 8.73
N LEU A 363 -2.34 4.35 7.75
CA LEU A 363 -2.16 5.08 6.50
C LEU A 363 -3.45 5.11 5.67
N SER A 364 -4.24 4.03 5.69
CA SER A 364 -5.50 3.92 4.94
C SER A 364 -6.58 4.91 5.37
N PHE A 365 -6.46 5.51 6.55
CA PHE A 365 -7.30 6.65 6.97
C PHE A 365 -6.89 7.98 6.34
N THR A 366 -5.68 8.08 5.79
CA THR A 366 -5.11 9.32 5.27
C THR A 366 -4.89 9.31 3.76
N GLY A 367 -5.16 8.18 3.09
CA GLY A 367 -4.95 8.03 1.66
C GLY A 367 -5.71 6.85 1.06
N ASP A 368 -5.82 6.84 -0.25
CA ASP A 368 -6.48 5.79 -1.03
C ASP A 368 -5.51 4.63 -1.35
N PHE A 369 -4.81 4.14 -0.31
CA PHE A 369 -3.71 3.19 -0.48
C PHE A 369 -4.16 1.80 -0.96
N ILE A 370 -5.42 1.42 -0.69
CA ILE A 370 -5.99 0.18 -1.24
C ILE A 370 -6.13 0.25 -2.76
N GLN A 371 -6.33 1.46 -3.33
CA GLN A 371 -6.35 1.67 -4.78
C GLN A 371 -4.97 1.68 -5.40
N ASN A 372 -3.95 2.12 -4.66
CA ASN A 372 -2.59 2.14 -5.17
C ASN A 372 -2.09 0.72 -5.32
N HIS A 373 -1.90 0.28 -6.57
CA HIS A 373 -1.56 -1.10 -6.89
C HIS A 373 -0.31 -1.58 -6.16
N SER A 374 0.74 -0.80 -6.13
CA SER A 374 2.02 -1.18 -5.53
C SER A 374 1.96 -1.33 -4.03
N ILE A 375 1.24 -0.44 -3.34
CA ILE A 375 1.07 -0.53 -1.88
C ILE A 375 0.18 -1.72 -1.55
N SER A 376 -0.93 -1.89 -2.27
CA SER A 376 -1.87 -2.98 -2.00
C SER A 376 -1.26 -4.34 -2.32
N VAL A 377 -0.43 -4.47 -3.35
CA VAL A 377 0.30 -5.72 -3.63
C VAL A 377 1.24 -6.09 -2.48
N LEU A 378 2.03 -5.14 -1.97
CA LEU A 378 2.91 -5.37 -0.82
C LEU A 378 2.11 -5.72 0.43
N PHE A 379 0.99 -5.02 0.65
CA PHE A 379 0.09 -5.31 1.75
C PHE A 379 -0.44 -6.74 1.68
N PHE A 380 -1.01 -7.15 0.56
CA PHE A 380 -1.54 -8.51 0.40
C PHE A 380 -0.45 -9.58 0.44
N LEU A 381 0.76 -9.29 -0.06
CA LEU A 381 1.90 -10.21 0.04
C LEU A 381 2.24 -10.52 1.50
N VAL A 382 2.43 -9.49 2.32
CA VAL A 382 2.75 -9.65 3.75
C VAL A 382 1.59 -10.27 4.51
N PHE A 383 0.38 -9.83 4.22
CA PHE A 383 -0.84 -10.36 4.83
C PHE A 383 -1.05 -11.86 4.54
N PHE A 384 -0.84 -12.28 3.30
CA PHE A 384 -0.96 -13.70 2.93
C PHE A 384 0.17 -14.56 3.50
N LYS A 385 1.36 -13.99 3.65
CA LYS A 385 2.44 -14.65 4.38
C LYS A 385 2.02 -14.93 5.83
N LEU A 386 1.44 -13.94 6.51
CA LEU A 386 0.91 -14.12 7.86
C LEU A 386 -0.17 -15.22 7.92
N LYS A 387 -1.11 -15.22 6.96
CA LYS A 387 -2.12 -16.29 6.86
C LYS A 387 -1.48 -17.67 6.71
N SER A 388 -0.45 -17.80 5.88
CA SER A 388 0.20 -19.09 5.66
C SER A 388 0.94 -19.59 6.90
N GLU A 389 1.50 -18.71 7.71
CA GLU A 389 2.15 -19.05 8.98
C GLU A 389 1.14 -19.56 10.00
N ILE A 390 0.01 -18.86 10.17
CA ILE A 390 -1.07 -19.27 11.09
C ILE A 390 -1.69 -20.63 10.69
N THR A 391 -1.74 -20.94 9.40
CA THR A 391 -2.34 -22.19 8.90
C THR A 391 -1.41 -23.40 9.07
N ASN A 392 -0.11 -23.15 9.18
CA ASN A 392 0.91 -24.20 9.34
C ASN A 392 1.27 -24.47 10.83
N GLU A 393 0.85 -23.60 11.75
CA GLU A 393 0.84 -23.82 13.20
C GLU A 393 -0.41 -24.62 13.62
#